data_cf9966e4eab95cd8b296de9b40cd2047
#
_entry.id   cf9966e4eab95cd8b296de9b40cd2047
#
_cell.length_a   1.000
_cell.length_b   1.000
_cell.length_c   1.000
_cell.angle_alpha   90.00
_cell.angle_beta   90.00
_cell.angle_gamma   90.00
#
_symmetry.space_group_name_H-M   'P 1'
#
loop_
_entity.id
_entity.type
_entity.pdbx_description
1 polymer ?
#
loop_
_entity_poly.entity_id
_entity_poly.type
_entity_poly.pdbx_seq_one_letter_code
_entity_poly.pdbx_strand_id
1 'polypeptide(L)'
;HLKGRKSHDIIKHGLETLVNMTHRGAEGADSKTGDGAGVMIQIPRDFYLIQGYSIPPEGQFGTGLVFLPQDPAEAKKCEELLVQFVNDEGVELIGFRDVPRDNSTIGDIARSAEPHIKQVLLGADLPQDELERKLYVIRKRTEKYIAASNLKQKSFFYLPSLSTKVLIYKGMLTS
;
A
#
# COMPACT_ATOMS: atom_id res chain seq x y z
N HIS A 1 -9.02 -4.83 -16.83
CA HIS A 1 -10.10 -4.62 -17.82
C HIS A 1 -9.58 -3.81 -19.01
N LEU A 2 -9.67 -4.37 -20.21
CA LEU A 2 -9.05 -3.79 -21.42
C LEU A 2 -9.54 -2.38 -21.79
N LYS A 3 -10.76 -2.03 -21.43
CA LYS A 3 -11.39 -0.74 -21.74
C LYS A 3 -11.27 0.30 -20.63
N GLY A 4 -10.57 0.01 -19.53
CA GLY A 4 -10.38 0.92 -18.41
C GLY A 4 -11.64 1.34 -17.63
N ARG A 5 -12.79 0.75 -17.90
CA ARG A 5 -14.03 1.09 -17.18
C ARG A 5 -13.95 0.57 -15.75
N LYS A 6 -14.11 1.47 -14.79
CA LYS A 6 -14.15 1.14 -13.36
C LYS A 6 -15.48 0.43 -13.06
N SER A 7 -15.47 -0.70 -12.35
CA SER A 7 -16.67 -1.43 -11.92
C SER A 7 -16.34 -2.27 -10.70
N HIS A 8 -17.24 -2.27 -9.72
CA HIS A 8 -17.14 -3.13 -8.55
C HIS A 8 -17.18 -4.63 -8.92
N ASP A 9 -17.94 -5.00 -9.96
CA ASP A 9 -18.03 -6.39 -10.40
C ASP A 9 -16.68 -6.97 -10.85
N ILE A 10 -15.80 -6.13 -11.41
CA ILE A 10 -14.45 -6.55 -11.78
C ILE A 10 -13.64 -6.94 -10.53
N ILE A 11 -13.78 -6.17 -9.44
CA ILE A 11 -13.13 -6.47 -8.16
C ILE A 11 -13.71 -7.75 -7.57
N LYS A 12 -15.03 -7.89 -7.57
CA LYS A 12 -15.73 -9.08 -7.10
C LYS A 12 -15.23 -10.34 -7.83
N HIS A 13 -15.19 -10.32 -9.16
CA HIS A 13 -14.66 -11.44 -9.95
C HIS A 13 -13.18 -11.70 -9.70
N GLY A 14 -12.38 -10.64 -9.44
CA GLY A 14 -10.98 -10.77 -9.05
C GLY A 14 -10.82 -11.52 -7.72
N LEU A 15 -11.63 -11.18 -6.73
CA LEU A 15 -11.64 -11.86 -5.43
C LEU A 15 -12.15 -13.30 -5.54
N GLU A 16 -13.21 -13.55 -6.31
CA GLU A 16 -13.69 -14.90 -6.61
C GLU A 16 -12.60 -15.75 -7.28
N THR A 17 -11.81 -15.14 -8.16
CA THR A 17 -10.66 -15.84 -8.80
C THR A 17 -9.62 -16.24 -7.77
N LEU A 18 -9.29 -15.35 -6.80
CA LEU A 18 -8.36 -15.68 -5.72
C LEU A 18 -8.88 -16.86 -4.89
N VAL A 19 -10.15 -16.85 -4.50
CA VAL A 19 -10.78 -17.97 -3.78
C VAL A 19 -10.71 -19.27 -4.59
N ASN A 20 -11.03 -19.22 -5.88
CA ASN A 20 -10.99 -20.39 -6.75
C ASN A 20 -9.56 -20.93 -6.97
N MET A 21 -8.54 -20.12 -6.71
CA MET A 21 -7.13 -20.50 -6.81
C MET A 21 -6.50 -20.96 -5.49
N THR A 22 -7.28 -21.11 -4.41
CA THR A 22 -6.81 -21.57 -3.10
C THR A 22 -5.96 -22.83 -3.18
N HIS A 23 -6.35 -23.79 -4.06
CA HIS A 23 -5.60 -25.03 -4.31
C HIS A 23 -4.20 -24.84 -4.92
N ARG A 24 -3.85 -23.62 -5.33
CA ARG A 24 -2.55 -23.22 -5.86
C ARG A 24 -1.69 -22.47 -4.83
N GLY A 25 -2.28 -22.11 -3.70
CA GLY A 25 -1.57 -21.48 -2.58
C GLY A 25 -0.75 -22.50 -1.80
N ALA A 26 0.32 -22.02 -1.15
CA ALA A 26 1.08 -22.80 -0.19
C ALA A 26 0.64 -22.42 1.23
N GLU A 27 0.61 -23.42 2.11
CA GLU A 27 0.41 -23.25 3.54
C GLU A 27 1.77 -23.21 4.24
N GLY A 28 1.90 -22.40 5.28
CA GLY A 28 3.07 -22.34 6.14
C GLY A 28 3.14 -23.55 7.09
N ALA A 29 4.05 -23.47 8.05
CA ALA A 29 4.14 -24.46 9.12
C ALA A 29 2.89 -24.51 10.02
N ASP A 30 2.13 -23.42 10.09
CA ASP A 30 0.76 -23.41 10.61
C ASP A 30 -0.24 -23.26 9.46
N SER A 31 -1.35 -24.01 9.55
CA SER A 31 -2.38 -24.09 8.48
C SER A 31 -3.18 -22.78 8.29
N LYS A 32 -2.98 -21.78 9.14
CA LYS A 32 -3.60 -20.45 9.05
C LYS A 32 -2.67 -19.38 8.50
N THR A 33 -1.45 -19.75 8.11
CA THR A 33 -0.49 -18.86 7.48
C THR A 33 -0.26 -19.33 6.05
N GLY A 34 -0.69 -18.53 5.08
CA GLY A 34 -0.48 -18.78 3.65
C GLY A 34 0.73 -18.03 3.10
N ASP A 35 1.03 -18.26 1.82
CA ASP A 35 2.09 -17.57 1.07
C ASP A 35 1.68 -16.17 0.59
N GLY A 36 0.40 -15.82 0.80
CA GLY A 36 -0.13 -14.49 0.57
C GLY A 36 -1.02 -14.37 -0.66
N ALA A 37 -1.84 -13.34 -0.61
CA ALA A 37 -2.72 -12.95 -1.71
C ALA A 37 -2.67 -11.44 -1.92
N GLY A 38 -3.10 -10.99 -3.10
CA GLY A 38 -3.18 -9.56 -3.37
C GLY A 38 -4.01 -9.23 -4.58
N VAL A 39 -4.42 -7.98 -4.66
CA VAL A 39 -5.19 -7.43 -5.76
C VAL A 39 -4.66 -6.05 -6.14
N MET A 40 -4.55 -5.81 -7.43
CA MET A 40 -4.24 -4.50 -7.99
C MET A 40 -5.51 -3.90 -8.59
N ILE A 41 -5.83 -2.69 -8.14
CA ILE A 41 -7.02 -1.96 -8.57
C ILE A 41 -6.67 -0.57 -9.09
N GLN A 42 -7.56 0.03 -9.86
CA GLN A 42 -7.51 1.46 -10.13
C GLN A 42 -7.80 2.23 -8.84
N ILE A 43 -7.20 3.41 -8.70
CA ILE A 43 -7.39 4.22 -7.49
C ILE A 43 -8.87 4.62 -7.35
N PRO A 44 -9.53 4.27 -6.23
CA PRO A 44 -10.92 4.60 -5.98
C PRO A 44 -11.04 6.01 -5.38
N ARG A 45 -10.87 7.05 -6.21
CA ARG A 45 -10.86 8.45 -5.76
C ARG A 45 -12.09 8.81 -4.93
N ASP A 46 -13.28 8.43 -5.38
CA ASP A 46 -14.55 8.76 -4.71
C ASP A 46 -14.64 8.17 -3.31
N PHE A 47 -14.01 7.03 -3.07
CA PHE A 47 -13.91 6.43 -1.75
C PHE A 47 -13.22 7.37 -0.74
N TYR A 48 -12.12 8.02 -1.14
CA TYR A 48 -11.41 8.93 -0.24
C TYR A 48 -12.17 10.22 0.01
N LEU A 49 -12.90 10.72 -0.98
CA LEU A 49 -13.82 11.87 -0.82
C LEU A 49 -14.91 11.56 0.21
N ILE A 50 -15.52 10.38 0.13
CA ILE A 50 -16.54 9.92 1.10
C ILE A 50 -15.93 9.78 2.51
N GLN A 51 -14.65 9.42 2.61
CA GLN A 51 -13.93 9.34 3.88
C GLN A 51 -13.51 10.71 4.42
N GLY A 52 -13.85 11.81 3.75
CA GLY A 52 -13.60 13.18 4.18
C GLY A 52 -12.22 13.73 3.81
N TYR A 53 -11.45 13.05 2.96
CA TYR A 53 -10.18 13.59 2.46
C TYR A 53 -10.40 14.59 1.34
N SER A 54 -9.65 15.69 1.37
CA SER A 54 -9.62 16.67 0.28
C SER A 54 -8.71 16.17 -0.84
N ILE A 55 -9.26 15.45 -1.80
CA ILE A 55 -8.51 14.78 -2.87
C ILE A 55 -8.52 15.63 -4.15
N PRO A 56 -7.34 15.96 -4.71
CA PRO A 56 -7.22 16.66 -5.98
C PRO A 56 -7.89 15.93 -7.16
N PRO A 57 -8.04 16.58 -8.31
CA PRO A 57 -8.57 15.94 -9.51
C PRO A 57 -7.81 14.67 -9.90
N GLU A 58 -8.45 13.82 -10.72
CA GLU A 58 -7.81 12.61 -11.25
C GLU A 58 -6.53 12.97 -12.02
N GLY A 59 -5.46 12.23 -11.78
CA GLY A 59 -4.14 12.51 -12.31
C GLY A 59 -3.24 13.42 -11.46
N GLN A 60 -3.81 14.23 -10.57
CA GLN A 60 -3.08 15.08 -9.62
C GLN A 60 -3.02 14.48 -8.21
N PHE A 61 -3.47 13.26 -8.04
CA PHE A 61 -3.50 12.51 -6.79
C PHE A 61 -2.84 11.17 -6.93
N GLY A 62 -2.00 10.81 -5.98
CA GLY A 62 -1.34 9.52 -5.88
C GLY A 62 -1.48 8.89 -4.51
N THR A 63 -1.42 7.57 -4.45
CA THR A 63 -1.54 6.82 -3.20
C THR A 63 -0.79 5.49 -3.25
N GLY A 64 -0.51 4.95 -2.08
CA GLY A 64 0.09 3.64 -1.91
C GLY A 64 -0.05 3.13 -0.49
N LEU A 65 -0.02 1.80 -0.32
CA LEU A 65 0.11 1.22 1.00
C LEU A 65 1.54 1.33 1.48
N VAL A 66 1.71 1.63 2.76
CA VAL A 66 3.00 1.70 3.45
C VAL A 66 2.99 0.65 4.55
N PHE A 67 3.80 -0.37 4.38
CA PHE A 67 4.07 -1.36 5.40
C PHE A 67 5.19 -0.85 6.29
N LEU A 68 4.97 -0.86 7.58
CA LEU A 68 5.81 -0.20 8.58
C LEU A 68 6.29 -1.19 9.64
N PRO A 69 7.43 -0.91 10.31
CA PRO A 69 7.85 -1.64 11.49
C PRO A 69 6.75 -1.81 12.53
N GLN A 70 6.81 -2.89 13.30
CA GLN A 70 5.93 -3.13 14.44
C GLN A 70 6.26 -2.19 15.62
N ASP A 71 7.54 -1.84 15.78
CA ASP A 71 7.97 -0.87 16.79
C ASP A 71 7.47 0.53 16.41
N PRO A 72 6.66 1.19 17.28
CA PRO A 72 6.07 2.48 16.94
C PRO A 72 7.08 3.60 16.70
N ALA A 73 8.24 3.56 17.37
CA ALA A 73 9.28 4.58 17.21
C ALA A 73 10.00 4.41 15.86
N GLU A 74 10.24 3.16 15.44
CA GLU A 74 10.83 2.87 14.12
C GLU A 74 9.80 3.13 12.99
N ALA A 75 8.53 2.79 13.21
CA ALA A 75 7.45 3.12 12.27
C ALA A 75 7.37 4.62 12.02
N LYS A 76 7.38 5.41 13.10
CA LYS A 76 7.35 6.88 13.01
C LYS A 76 8.56 7.43 12.24
N LYS A 77 9.75 6.92 12.46
CA LYS A 77 10.95 7.32 11.69
C LYS A 77 10.80 7.01 10.19
N CYS A 78 10.22 5.86 9.85
CA CYS A 78 9.95 5.51 8.45
C CYS A 78 8.93 6.48 7.83
N GLU A 79 7.88 6.86 8.55
CA GLU A 79 6.91 7.86 8.09
C GLU A 79 7.57 9.23 7.90
N GLU A 80 8.38 9.68 8.86
CA GLU A 80 9.10 10.96 8.78
C GLU A 80 10.04 11.01 7.56
N LEU A 81 10.75 9.93 7.27
CA LEU A 81 11.62 9.82 6.10
C LEU A 81 10.81 9.85 4.78
N LEU A 82 9.68 9.16 4.74
CA LEU A 82 8.79 9.21 3.58
C LEU A 82 8.29 10.64 3.35
N VAL A 83 7.84 11.32 4.39
CA VAL A 83 7.38 12.72 4.34
C VAL A 83 8.49 13.66 3.90
N GLN A 84 9.72 13.46 4.39
CA GLN A 84 10.88 14.24 3.95
C GLN A 84 11.06 14.13 2.44
N PHE A 85 11.06 12.93 1.87
CA PHE A 85 11.24 12.73 0.43
C PHE A 85 10.05 13.22 -0.40
N VAL A 86 8.83 13.19 0.17
CA VAL A 86 7.65 13.83 -0.43
C VAL A 86 7.88 15.33 -0.57
N ASN A 87 8.34 15.99 0.49
CA ASN A 87 8.63 17.43 0.49
C ASN A 87 9.80 17.77 -0.44
N ASP A 88 10.87 16.97 -0.45
CA ASP A 88 12.03 17.15 -1.34
C ASP A 88 11.64 17.15 -2.82
N GLU A 89 10.65 16.36 -3.19
CA GLU A 89 10.15 16.28 -4.56
C GLU A 89 9.07 17.33 -4.89
N GLY A 90 8.71 18.19 -3.91
CA GLY A 90 7.69 19.22 -4.08
C GLY A 90 6.28 18.64 -4.26
N VAL A 91 6.00 17.51 -3.62
CA VAL A 91 4.69 16.85 -3.58
C VAL A 91 4.06 17.14 -2.23
N GLU A 92 2.75 17.36 -2.18
CA GLU A 92 2.00 17.63 -0.96
C GLU A 92 1.58 16.33 -0.28
N LEU A 93 1.80 16.23 1.03
CA LEU A 93 1.20 15.20 1.87
C LEU A 93 -0.23 15.60 2.22
N ILE A 94 -1.23 14.92 1.67
CA ILE A 94 -2.64 15.11 2.05
C ILE A 94 -2.91 14.45 3.40
N GLY A 95 -2.31 13.28 3.63
CA GLY A 95 -2.40 12.59 4.92
C GLY A 95 -2.08 11.12 4.88
N PHE A 96 -2.13 10.52 6.06
CA PHE A 96 -2.10 9.07 6.23
C PHE A 96 -3.48 8.57 6.66
N ARG A 97 -3.83 7.40 6.17
CA ARG A 97 -5.03 6.66 6.56
C ARG A 97 -4.61 5.32 7.14
N ASP A 98 -5.13 4.96 8.30
CA ASP A 98 -4.98 3.60 8.81
C ASP A 98 -5.79 2.63 7.96
N VAL A 99 -5.18 1.53 7.57
CA VAL A 99 -5.85 0.48 6.79
C VAL A 99 -6.55 -0.45 7.77
N PRO A 100 -7.90 -0.58 7.72
CA PRO A 100 -8.61 -1.53 8.55
C PRO A 100 -8.10 -2.96 8.29
N ARG A 101 -7.87 -3.72 9.35
CA ARG A 101 -7.38 -5.09 9.32
C ARG A 101 -8.22 -5.95 10.26
N ASP A 102 -8.51 -7.16 9.83
CA ASP A 102 -9.00 -8.22 10.70
C ASP A 102 -7.96 -9.34 10.74
N ASN A 103 -7.28 -9.46 11.86
CA ASN A 103 -6.24 -10.46 12.08
C ASN A 103 -6.70 -11.60 13.03
N SER A 104 -8.02 -11.72 13.24
CA SER A 104 -8.58 -12.73 14.15
C SER A 104 -8.37 -14.15 13.65
N THR A 105 -8.27 -14.33 12.32
CA THR A 105 -8.21 -15.66 11.67
C THR A 105 -6.82 -16.07 11.21
N ILE A 106 -5.83 -15.17 11.22
CA ILE A 106 -4.47 -15.49 10.78
C ILE A 106 -3.71 -16.33 11.80
N GLY A 107 -2.76 -17.14 11.32
CA GLY A 107 -1.90 -17.98 12.16
C GLY A 107 -0.87 -17.19 12.95
N ASP A 108 -0.22 -17.85 13.91
CA ASP A 108 0.75 -17.20 14.82
C ASP A 108 2.00 -16.72 14.06
N ILE A 109 2.41 -17.45 13.02
CA ILE A 109 3.55 -17.04 12.16
C ILE A 109 3.22 -15.74 11.44
N ALA A 110 2.07 -15.66 10.77
CA ALA A 110 1.63 -14.43 10.10
C ALA A 110 1.45 -13.28 11.09
N ARG A 111 0.88 -13.55 12.27
CA ARG A 111 0.70 -12.55 13.33
C ARG A 111 2.04 -12.00 13.85
N SER A 112 3.05 -12.84 14.02
CA SER A 112 4.38 -12.42 14.47
C SER A 112 5.10 -11.53 13.43
N ALA A 113 4.76 -11.69 12.16
CA ALA A 113 5.32 -10.94 11.03
C ALA A 113 4.37 -9.82 10.51
N GLU A 114 3.24 -9.57 11.18
CA GLU A 114 2.28 -8.58 10.75
C GLU A 114 2.83 -7.16 10.90
N PRO A 115 2.99 -6.37 9.80
CA PRO A 115 3.43 -4.99 9.88
C PRO A 115 2.30 -4.05 10.30
N HIS A 116 2.62 -2.83 10.73
CA HIS A 116 1.65 -1.75 10.68
C HIS A 116 1.40 -1.36 9.22
N ILE A 117 0.14 -1.18 8.84
CA ILE A 117 -0.21 -0.84 7.46
C ILE A 117 -0.96 0.48 7.46
N LYS A 118 -0.37 1.47 6.82
CA LYS A 118 -1.01 2.75 6.51
C LYS A 118 -1.13 2.94 5.01
N GLN A 119 -1.96 3.86 4.63
CA GLN A 119 -2.06 4.34 3.26
C GLN A 119 -1.66 5.81 3.23
N VAL A 120 -0.72 6.17 2.36
CA VAL A 120 -0.31 7.56 2.14
C VAL A 120 -1.12 8.15 1.00
N LEU A 121 -1.56 9.38 1.18
CA LEU A 121 -2.33 10.18 0.22
C LEU A 121 -1.49 11.41 -0.13
N LEU A 122 -1.17 11.55 -1.42
CA LEU A 122 -0.27 12.57 -1.95
C LEU A 122 -0.94 13.34 -3.09
N GLY A 123 -0.63 14.62 -3.21
CA GLY A 123 -1.16 15.48 -4.27
C GLY A 123 -0.13 16.44 -4.84
N ALA A 124 -0.30 16.83 -6.10
CA ALA A 124 0.43 17.92 -6.70
C ALA A 124 -0.31 18.46 -7.92
N ASP A 125 -0.24 19.78 -8.12
CA ASP A 125 -0.74 20.42 -9.34
C ASP A 125 0.29 20.27 -10.47
N LEU A 126 0.38 19.04 -10.99
CA LEU A 126 1.32 18.63 -12.03
C LEU A 126 0.62 17.74 -13.06
N PRO A 127 1.15 17.66 -14.28
CA PRO A 127 0.73 16.64 -15.24
C PRO A 127 0.91 15.23 -14.65
N GLN A 128 -0.07 14.34 -14.90
CA GLN A 128 -0.10 12.99 -14.32
C GLN A 128 1.22 12.22 -14.48
N ASP A 129 1.82 12.25 -15.65
CA ASP A 129 3.07 11.52 -15.93
C ASP A 129 4.28 12.11 -15.20
N GLU A 130 4.25 13.40 -14.89
CA GLU A 130 5.28 14.03 -14.06
C GLU A 130 5.11 13.64 -12.60
N LEU A 131 3.90 13.71 -12.08
CA LEU A 131 3.61 13.24 -10.72
C LEU A 131 3.95 11.75 -10.56
N GLU A 132 3.60 10.90 -11.54
CA GLU A 132 3.93 9.47 -11.52
C GLU A 132 5.45 9.23 -11.38
N ARG A 133 6.28 9.98 -12.13
CA ARG A 133 7.75 9.91 -12.00
C ARG A 133 8.24 10.34 -10.62
N LYS A 134 7.69 11.43 -10.06
CA LYS A 134 8.03 11.90 -8.70
C LYS A 134 7.65 10.85 -7.65
N LEU A 135 6.47 10.28 -7.74
CA LEU A 135 6.03 9.21 -6.83
C LEU A 135 6.97 7.99 -6.89
N TYR A 136 7.42 7.61 -8.08
CA TYR A 136 8.42 6.56 -8.22
C TYR A 136 9.75 6.92 -7.54
N VAL A 137 10.22 8.15 -7.71
CA VAL A 137 11.47 8.65 -7.08
C VAL A 137 11.32 8.65 -5.56
N ILE A 138 10.24 9.20 -5.03
CA ILE A 138 9.93 9.22 -3.59
C ILE A 138 9.98 7.79 -3.03
N ARG A 139 9.26 6.87 -3.65
CA ARG A 139 9.24 5.46 -3.27
C ARG A 139 10.65 4.89 -3.22
N LYS A 140 11.42 5.02 -4.30
CA LYS A 140 12.75 4.41 -4.41
C LYS A 140 13.79 5.05 -3.49
N ARG A 141 13.73 6.35 -3.28
CA ARG A 141 14.57 7.05 -2.30
C ARG A 141 14.28 6.55 -0.89
N THR A 142 13.01 6.49 -0.50
CA THR A 142 12.58 6.03 0.82
C THR A 142 13.02 4.58 1.06
N GLU A 143 12.70 3.66 0.15
CA GLU A 143 13.10 2.25 0.24
C GLU A 143 14.62 2.10 0.40
N LYS A 144 15.40 2.79 -0.43
CA LYS A 144 16.87 2.72 -0.41
C LYS A 144 17.44 3.28 0.89
N TYR A 145 16.93 4.43 1.35
CA TYR A 145 17.43 5.08 2.56
C TYR A 145 17.13 4.25 3.81
N ILE A 146 15.92 3.73 3.93
CA ILE A 146 15.53 2.87 5.06
C ILE A 146 16.33 1.55 5.04
N ALA A 147 16.52 0.93 3.88
CA ALA A 147 17.34 -0.28 3.77
C ALA A 147 18.80 -0.08 4.22
N ALA A 148 19.36 1.11 3.99
CA ALA A 148 20.71 1.49 4.41
C ALA A 148 20.79 1.98 5.87
N SER A 149 19.66 2.20 6.55
CA SER A 149 19.58 2.71 7.91
C SER A 149 19.96 1.66 8.96
N ASN A 150 20.13 2.12 10.20
CA ASN A 150 20.39 1.28 11.37
C ASN A 150 19.11 0.83 12.10
N LEU A 151 17.93 0.98 11.48
CA LEU A 151 16.67 0.50 12.05
C LEU A 151 16.69 -1.03 12.16
N LYS A 152 16.30 -1.54 13.31
CA LYS A 152 16.31 -3.00 13.60
C LYS A 152 15.23 -3.74 12.77
N GLN A 153 14.08 -3.10 12.59
CA GLN A 153 12.93 -3.65 11.88
C GLN A 153 12.77 -3.09 10.45
N LYS A 154 13.84 -2.61 9.83
CA LYS A 154 13.80 -2.06 8.46
C LYS A 154 13.26 -3.00 7.39
N SER A 155 13.33 -4.31 7.61
CA SER A 155 12.77 -5.32 6.71
C SER A 155 11.25 -5.31 6.62
N PHE A 156 10.56 -4.72 7.60
CA PHE A 156 9.12 -4.51 7.55
C PHE A 156 8.70 -3.37 6.63
N PHE A 157 9.63 -2.43 6.35
CA PHE A 157 9.30 -1.30 5.49
C PHE A 157 9.19 -1.73 4.03
N TYR A 158 8.02 -1.49 3.45
CA TYR A 158 7.75 -1.84 2.07
C TYR A 158 6.62 -0.98 1.49
N LEU A 159 6.79 -0.53 0.24
CA LEU A 159 5.74 0.11 -0.55
C LEU A 159 5.46 -0.73 -1.80
N PRO A 160 4.37 -1.50 -1.87
CA PRO A 160 4.04 -2.30 -3.06
C PRO A 160 3.84 -1.42 -4.31
N SER A 161 3.21 -0.26 -4.13
CA SER A 161 3.06 0.76 -5.16
C SER A 161 2.98 2.14 -4.52
N LEU A 162 3.36 3.15 -5.28
CA LEU A 162 3.04 4.55 -5.04
C LEU A 162 2.78 5.16 -6.40
N SER A 163 1.53 5.45 -6.74
CA SER A 163 1.11 5.71 -8.11
C SER A 163 -0.14 6.60 -8.17
N THR A 164 -0.31 7.28 -9.28
CA THR A 164 -1.54 8.01 -9.65
C THR A 164 -2.57 7.11 -10.35
N LYS A 165 -2.19 5.89 -10.72
CA LYS A 165 -2.97 5.01 -11.61
C LYS A 165 -3.51 3.78 -10.90
N VAL A 166 -2.69 3.15 -10.04
CA VAL A 166 -2.99 1.86 -9.41
C VAL A 166 -2.68 1.84 -7.93
N LEU A 167 -3.44 1.02 -7.23
CA LEU A 167 -3.23 0.70 -5.81
C LEU A 167 -3.14 -0.82 -5.68
N ILE A 168 -2.14 -1.30 -4.93
CA ILE A 168 -1.95 -2.72 -4.65
C ILE A 168 -2.28 -2.99 -3.19
N TYR A 169 -3.29 -3.83 -2.96
CA TYR A 169 -3.56 -4.46 -1.67
C TYR A 169 -2.93 -5.85 -1.65
N LYS A 170 -2.26 -6.19 -0.57
CA LYS A 170 -1.69 -7.53 -0.38
C LYS A 170 -1.47 -7.83 1.10
N GLY A 171 -1.41 -9.12 1.42
CA GLY A 171 -1.13 -9.62 2.76
C GLY A 171 -0.70 -11.07 2.72
N MET A 172 -0.11 -11.57 3.81
CA MET A 172 0.20 -12.99 4.02
C MET A 172 -1.03 -13.69 4.57
N LEU A 173 -1.96 -13.99 3.68
CA LEU A 173 -3.24 -14.60 4.01
C LEU A 173 -3.31 -15.96 3.30
N THR A 174 -4.05 -16.91 3.88
CA THR A 174 -4.57 -18.04 3.11
C THR A 174 -5.55 -17.49 2.07
N SER A 175 -5.45 -17.96 0.86
CA SER A 175 -6.34 -17.58 -0.24
C SER A 175 -7.74 -18.12 0.00
#